data_556fc0edfa2dcba174b55ba37afe4c9c
#
_entry.id   556fc0edfa2dcba174b55ba37afe4c9c
#
_cell.length_a   1.000
_cell.length_b   1.000
_cell.length_c   1.000
_cell.angle_alpha   90.00
_cell.angle_beta   90.00
_cell.angle_gamma   90.00
#
_symmetry.space_group_name_H-M   'P 1'
#
loop_
_entity.id
_entity.type
_entity.pdbx_description
1 polymer ?
#
loop_
_entity_poly.entity_id
_entity_poly.type
_entity_poly.pdbx_seq_one_letter_code
_entity_poly.pdbx_strand_id
1 'polypeptide(L)'
;MPPEASTNNVYDLIVVGSGPAGQKAAICAAKMRKKVAVVERKRTIGGVCVHTGTIPSKTFREAILYLSGLRQRTFYGRGYALKDSISMEDLVFRSDAVMAREIEVIKAQLRRNRVTVYEGNARFLDDHSMEVSSEEGYTLLRGNYFVIACGTRPAHSADIPIDGRRIFDSDQVHELDELPRELIVVGAGIIGLEYASMFAALGVKVTLLDQRPTLLDFVDREIVESLCFQLRQLGTVFRLGEKVVQVGFDEDRDRVFAKLESGKTVHGSALLYAVGRRANSDQLNLDAIGLVPDGRGKLNVDEHYRTSVPHVYAAGDVIGFPALASTSMEQGRLASCNIFGVAANIPPNLIPYGVYTIPEISMVGATEEQLTADKVPYEIGISRYAELAKGQMLGDDQGFLKLIFDPRTLKLLGVHIIGERAAEIVHIGQAVLAMGGTIEYFRDTVFNYPTLAEAYKVAALDGLNKL
;
A
#
# COMPACT_ATOMS: atom_id res chain seq x y z
N MET A 1 -19.65 1.83 -40.60
CA MET A 1 -18.29 1.30 -40.51
C MET A 1 -17.57 2.12 -39.46
N PRO A 2 -16.90 1.53 -38.46
CA PRO A 2 -16.04 2.31 -37.58
C PRO A 2 -14.95 2.98 -38.41
N PRO A 3 -14.54 4.23 -38.13
CA PRO A 3 -13.48 4.90 -38.83
C PRO A 3 -12.17 4.09 -38.70
N GLU A 4 -11.47 3.90 -39.81
CA GLU A 4 -10.17 3.24 -39.81
C GLU A 4 -9.19 4.02 -38.92
N ALA A 5 -8.53 3.30 -37.96
CA ALA A 5 -7.47 3.89 -37.17
C ALA A 5 -6.39 4.44 -38.12
N SER A 6 -6.02 5.71 -37.95
CA SER A 6 -4.91 6.27 -38.72
C SER A 6 -3.64 5.44 -38.47
N THR A 7 -2.76 5.31 -39.46
CA THR A 7 -1.50 4.54 -39.36
C THR A 7 -0.61 5.02 -38.18
N ASN A 8 -0.85 6.23 -37.68
CA ASN A 8 -0.16 6.80 -36.51
C ASN A 8 -0.60 6.19 -35.16
N ASN A 9 -1.77 5.57 -35.08
CA ASN A 9 -2.37 5.04 -33.83
C ASN A 9 -2.14 3.54 -33.65
N VAL A 10 -1.15 2.94 -34.30
CA VAL A 10 -0.74 1.55 -34.08
C VAL A 10 0.46 1.50 -33.12
N TYR A 11 0.37 0.65 -32.10
CA TYR A 11 1.36 0.52 -31.02
C TYR A 11 1.78 -0.94 -30.83
N ASP A 12 3.04 -1.14 -30.41
CA ASP A 12 3.50 -2.47 -29.96
C ASP A 12 2.84 -2.83 -28.62
N LEU A 13 2.65 -1.82 -27.74
CA LEU A 13 2.04 -1.99 -26.44
C LEU A 13 1.10 -0.82 -26.12
N ILE A 14 -0.12 -1.13 -25.69
CA ILE A 14 -1.04 -0.17 -25.08
C ILE A 14 -1.17 -0.52 -23.61
N VAL A 15 -0.96 0.46 -22.73
CA VAL A 15 -1.07 0.31 -21.28
C VAL A 15 -2.30 1.10 -20.81
N VAL A 16 -3.21 0.43 -20.08
CA VAL A 16 -4.41 1.05 -19.54
C VAL A 16 -4.20 1.41 -18.08
N GLY A 17 -4.05 2.70 -17.81
CA GLY A 17 -3.76 3.28 -16.49
C GLY A 17 -2.32 3.73 -16.35
N SER A 18 -2.12 4.91 -15.75
CA SER A 18 -0.84 5.55 -15.52
C SER A 18 -0.36 5.44 -14.05
N GLY A 19 -0.91 4.51 -13.28
CA GLY A 19 -0.44 4.18 -11.94
C GLY A 19 0.96 3.52 -11.95
N PRO A 20 1.49 3.13 -10.78
CA PRO A 20 2.84 2.55 -10.67
C PRO A 20 3.12 1.40 -11.65
N ALA A 21 2.18 0.45 -11.77
CA ALA A 21 2.32 -0.67 -12.71
C ALA A 21 2.37 -0.20 -14.16
N GLY A 22 1.44 0.66 -14.57
CA GLY A 22 1.36 1.14 -15.94
C GLY A 22 2.58 1.96 -16.36
N GLN A 23 3.08 2.83 -15.48
CA GLN A 23 4.29 3.61 -15.73
C GLN A 23 5.50 2.70 -16.00
N LYS A 24 5.71 1.71 -15.14
CA LYS A 24 6.87 0.83 -15.27
C LYS A 24 6.73 -0.13 -16.44
N ALA A 25 5.53 -0.60 -16.75
CA ALA A 25 5.26 -1.36 -17.96
C ALA A 25 5.60 -0.53 -19.23
N ALA A 26 5.07 0.67 -19.32
CA ALA A 26 5.28 1.54 -20.47
C ALA A 26 6.75 1.94 -20.66
N ILE A 27 7.42 2.36 -19.59
CA ILE A 27 8.83 2.77 -19.64
C ILE A 27 9.73 1.58 -19.97
N CYS A 28 9.46 0.40 -19.42
CA CYS A 28 10.23 -0.82 -19.70
C CYS A 28 10.16 -1.18 -21.18
N ALA A 29 8.95 -1.24 -21.75
CA ALA A 29 8.76 -1.52 -23.16
C ALA A 29 9.40 -0.46 -24.08
N ALA A 30 9.26 0.82 -23.73
CA ALA A 30 9.87 1.92 -24.48
C ALA A 30 11.41 1.84 -24.50
N LYS A 31 12.05 1.42 -23.39
CA LYS A 31 13.49 1.14 -23.34
C LYS A 31 13.92 -0.04 -24.21
N MET A 32 13.01 -0.97 -24.50
CA MET A 32 13.19 -2.04 -25.47
C MET A 32 12.88 -1.58 -26.92
N ARG A 33 12.83 -0.25 -27.16
CA ARG A 33 12.56 0.37 -28.46
C ARG A 33 11.19 0.05 -29.06
N LYS A 34 10.19 -0.23 -28.19
CA LYS A 34 8.81 -0.46 -28.62
C LYS A 34 8.04 0.85 -28.66
N LYS A 35 7.09 0.95 -29.59
CA LYS A 35 6.15 2.08 -29.67
C LYS A 35 5.04 1.85 -28.65
N VAL A 36 4.93 2.74 -27.66
CA VAL A 36 4.07 2.55 -26.49
C VAL A 36 3.09 3.70 -26.33
N ALA A 37 1.82 3.36 -26.04
CA ALA A 37 0.81 4.29 -25.57
C ALA A 37 0.39 3.95 -24.13
N VAL A 38 0.07 4.98 -23.35
CA VAL A 38 -0.61 4.90 -22.06
C VAL A 38 -1.96 5.59 -22.20
N VAL A 39 -3.03 4.95 -21.74
CA VAL A 39 -4.37 5.55 -21.66
C VAL A 39 -4.68 5.82 -20.21
N GLU A 40 -4.96 7.07 -19.86
CA GLU A 40 -5.31 7.49 -18.49
C GLU A 40 -6.66 8.21 -18.49
N ARG A 41 -7.59 7.73 -17.65
CA ARG A 41 -8.95 8.28 -17.58
C ARG A 41 -9.04 9.65 -16.88
N LYS A 42 -8.09 9.94 -15.99
CA LYS A 42 -8.01 11.23 -15.30
C LYS A 42 -7.14 12.21 -16.09
N ARG A 43 -7.43 13.51 -15.98
CA ARG A 43 -6.60 14.58 -16.59
C ARG A 43 -5.15 14.58 -16.10
N THR A 44 -4.90 13.97 -14.97
CA THR A 44 -3.57 13.90 -14.35
C THR A 44 -3.12 12.46 -14.21
N ILE A 45 -1.89 12.20 -14.64
CA ILE A 45 -1.24 10.89 -14.52
C ILE A 45 -0.79 10.59 -13.10
N GLY A 46 -0.54 9.31 -12.77
CA GLY A 46 0.00 8.88 -11.48
C GLY A 46 -0.86 7.85 -10.75
N GLY A 47 -2.15 7.76 -11.09
CA GLY A 47 -3.10 6.83 -10.48
C GLY A 47 -3.32 7.09 -8.99
N VAL A 48 -3.96 6.15 -8.31
CA VAL A 48 -4.25 6.22 -6.86
C VAL A 48 -3.00 6.48 -6.02
N CYS A 49 -1.87 5.89 -6.38
CA CYS A 49 -0.61 6.06 -5.65
C CYS A 49 -0.21 7.53 -5.43
N VAL A 50 -0.45 8.38 -6.44
CA VAL A 50 -0.08 9.80 -6.38
C VAL A 50 -1.24 10.67 -5.88
N HIS A 51 -2.49 10.32 -6.23
CA HIS A 51 -3.61 11.24 -6.01
C HIS A 51 -4.36 11.06 -4.69
N THR A 52 -4.55 9.82 -4.21
CA THR A 52 -5.40 9.55 -3.04
C THR A 52 -4.82 8.49 -2.09
N GLY A 53 -3.79 7.76 -2.53
CA GLY A 53 -3.25 6.61 -1.78
C GLY A 53 -1.87 6.88 -1.18
N THR A 54 -0.85 6.19 -1.70
CA THR A 54 0.48 6.08 -1.08
C THR A 54 1.15 7.43 -0.80
N ILE A 55 1.31 8.29 -1.81
CA ILE A 55 2.04 9.56 -1.64
C ILE A 55 1.30 10.52 -0.69
N PRO A 56 0.01 10.84 -0.90
CA PRO A 56 -0.68 11.72 0.02
C PRO A 56 -0.76 11.14 1.44
N SER A 57 -1.11 9.85 1.63
CA SER A 57 -1.25 9.30 2.98
C SER A 57 0.08 9.24 3.76
N LYS A 58 1.22 8.94 3.09
CA LYS A 58 2.53 8.92 3.76
C LYS A 58 3.02 10.36 4.04
N THR A 59 2.73 11.31 3.15
CA THR A 59 3.02 12.72 3.41
C THR A 59 2.17 13.28 4.57
N PHE A 60 0.91 12.88 4.63
CA PHE A 60 0.01 13.20 5.74
C PHE A 60 0.54 12.62 7.07
N ARG A 61 0.99 11.36 7.07
CA ARG A 61 1.64 10.72 8.22
C ARG A 61 2.87 11.51 8.69
N GLU A 62 3.75 11.90 7.77
CA GLU A 62 4.94 12.69 8.11
C GLU A 62 4.58 14.07 8.68
N ALA A 63 3.54 14.71 8.15
CA ALA A 63 3.03 15.97 8.70
C ALA A 63 2.52 15.80 10.14
N ILE A 64 1.76 14.72 10.40
CA ILE A 64 1.28 14.37 11.75
C ILE A 64 2.44 14.19 12.72
N LEU A 65 3.41 13.34 12.37
CA LEU A 65 4.57 13.07 13.22
C LEU A 65 5.38 14.34 13.53
N TYR A 66 5.51 15.21 12.55
CA TYR A 66 6.25 16.45 12.70
C TYR A 66 5.48 17.45 13.58
N LEU A 67 4.23 17.76 13.23
CA LEU A 67 3.45 18.81 13.91
C LEU A 67 3.01 18.42 15.32
N SER A 68 2.62 17.14 15.53
CA SER A 68 2.22 16.66 16.85
C SER A 68 3.39 16.52 17.82
N GLY A 69 4.62 16.51 17.32
CA GLY A 69 5.80 16.28 18.13
C GLY A 69 5.79 14.92 18.85
N LEU A 70 5.00 13.94 18.39
CA LEU A 70 4.76 12.67 19.09
C LEU A 70 6.07 11.98 19.50
N ARG A 71 7.07 11.96 18.61
CA ARG A 71 8.40 11.40 18.87
C ARG A 71 9.20 12.14 19.95
N GLN A 72 8.90 13.41 20.15
CA GLN A 72 9.62 14.26 21.12
C GLN A 72 9.01 14.21 22.54
N ARG A 73 7.81 13.64 22.65
CA ARG A 73 7.10 13.58 23.95
C ARG A 73 7.80 12.75 24.98
N THR A 74 8.62 11.77 24.59
CA THR A 74 9.47 10.99 25.49
C THR A 74 10.48 11.87 26.23
N PHE A 75 10.99 12.93 25.57
CA PHE A 75 11.99 13.85 26.16
C PHE A 75 11.38 15.08 26.80
N TYR A 76 10.40 15.70 26.12
CA TYR A 76 9.85 17.00 26.50
C TYR A 76 8.50 16.91 27.19
N GLY A 77 8.02 15.70 27.46
CA GLY A 77 6.77 15.42 28.16
C GLY A 77 5.55 15.32 27.23
N ARG A 78 4.47 14.73 27.75
CA ARG A 78 3.25 14.40 26.99
C ARG A 78 2.55 15.61 26.36
N GLY A 79 2.73 16.79 26.93
CA GLY A 79 2.16 18.04 26.41
C GLY A 79 2.95 18.68 25.27
N TYR A 80 4.10 18.11 24.88
CA TYR A 80 4.89 18.68 23.80
C TYR A 80 4.18 18.52 22.47
N ALA A 81 4.05 19.60 21.74
CA ALA A 81 3.63 19.65 20.35
C ALA A 81 4.36 20.83 19.67
N LEU A 82 4.64 20.72 18.39
CA LEU A 82 5.23 21.82 17.62
C LEU A 82 4.17 22.90 17.33
N LYS A 83 2.91 22.48 17.22
CA LYS A 83 1.76 23.35 17.02
C LYS A 83 0.63 22.94 17.97
N ASP A 84 0.09 23.91 18.74
CA ASP A 84 -0.93 23.65 19.77
C ASP A 84 -2.28 23.21 19.18
N SER A 85 -2.62 23.70 17.99
CA SER A 85 -3.84 23.35 17.27
C SER A 85 -3.49 22.97 15.82
N ILE A 86 -3.54 21.69 15.51
CA ILE A 86 -3.30 21.16 14.18
C ILE A 86 -4.63 21.08 13.44
N SER A 87 -4.71 21.68 12.24
CA SER A 87 -5.88 21.62 11.36
C SER A 87 -5.67 20.61 10.21
N MET A 88 -6.76 20.25 9.52
CA MET A 88 -6.64 19.45 8.28
C MET A 88 -5.84 20.18 7.21
N GLU A 89 -6.00 21.50 7.08
CA GLU A 89 -5.24 22.34 6.15
C GLU A 89 -3.71 22.21 6.37
N ASP A 90 -3.25 22.23 7.63
CA ASP A 90 -1.84 22.03 7.97
C ASP A 90 -1.29 20.69 7.50
N LEU A 91 -2.11 19.64 7.62
CA LEU A 91 -1.73 18.27 7.27
C LEU A 91 -1.72 18.05 5.76
N VAL A 92 -2.68 18.62 5.04
CA VAL A 92 -2.85 18.44 3.59
C VAL A 92 -1.91 19.33 2.79
N PHE A 93 -1.59 20.53 3.25
CA PHE A 93 -0.73 21.51 2.57
C PHE A 93 0.57 20.90 2.00
N ARG A 94 1.26 20.07 2.80
CA ARG A 94 2.49 19.41 2.37
C ARG A 94 2.22 18.34 1.29
N SER A 95 1.07 17.67 1.37
CA SER A 95 0.69 16.61 0.43
C SER A 95 0.50 17.16 -0.98
N ASP A 96 -0.15 18.30 -1.12
CA ASP A 96 -0.40 18.94 -2.42
C ASP A 96 0.91 19.29 -3.13
N ALA A 97 1.87 19.85 -2.39
CA ALA A 97 3.17 20.20 -2.93
C ALA A 97 3.98 18.95 -3.39
N VAL A 98 3.90 17.86 -2.64
CA VAL A 98 4.59 16.61 -2.99
C VAL A 98 3.91 15.94 -4.20
N MET A 99 2.57 15.87 -4.22
CA MET A 99 1.81 15.33 -5.34
C MET A 99 2.11 16.06 -6.66
N ALA A 100 2.12 17.39 -6.63
CA ALA A 100 2.42 18.21 -7.81
C ALA A 100 3.82 17.89 -8.37
N ARG A 101 4.82 17.75 -7.51
CA ARG A 101 6.20 17.39 -7.90
C ARG A 101 6.27 15.99 -8.50
N GLU A 102 5.62 15.00 -7.88
CA GLU A 102 5.60 13.62 -8.39
C GLU A 102 4.94 13.54 -9.76
N ILE A 103 3.84 14.25 -9.99
CA ILE A 103 3.19 14.32 -11.31
C ILE A 103 4.16 14.82 -12.37
N GLU A 104 4.90 15.90 -12.09
CA GLU A 104 5.89 16.44 -13.03
C GLU A 104 7.06 15.46 -13.30
N VAL A 105 7.53 14.74 -12.26
CA VAL A 105 8.54 13.69 -12.42
C VAL A 105 8.04 12.58 -13.35
N ILE A 106 6.81 12.11 -13.14
CA ILE A 106 6.21 11.06 -13.97
C ILE A 106 6.03 11.53 -15.42
N LYS A 107 5.49 12.73 -15.63
CA LYS A 107 5.37 13.35 -16.97
C LYS A 107 6.71 13.41 -17.68
N ALA A 108 7.75 13.89 -16.98
CA ALA A 108 9.10 13.98 -17.53
C ALA A 108 9.68 12.60 -17.88
N GLN A 109 9.41 11.57 -17.06
CA GLN A 109 9.85 10.19 -17.32
C GLN A 109 9.17 9.60 -18.56
N LEU A 110 7.84 9.72 -18.69
CA LEU A 110 7.10 9.23 -19.86
C LEU A 110 7.54 9.94 -21.13
N ARG A 111 7.64 11.28 -21.12
CA ARG A 111 8.10 12.08 -22.26
C ARG A 111 9.51 11.73 -22.69
N ARG A 112 10.46 11.60 -21.77
CA ARG A 112 11.86 11.23 -22.05
C ARG A 112 11.98 9.85 -22.70
N ASN A 113 11.07 8.94 -22.35
CA ASN A 113 11.01 7.61 -22.96
C ASN A 113 10.10 7.57 -24.21
N ARG A 114 9.60 8.70 -24.70
CA ARG A 114 8.75 8.82 -25.91
C ARG A 114 7.47 7.99 -25.82
N VAL A 115 6.91 7.85 -24.62
CA VAL A 115 5.61 7.20 -24.39
C VAL A 115 4.52 8.22 -24.74
N THR A 116 3.59 7.84 -25.61
CA THR A 116 2.41 8.65 -25.92
C THR A 116 1.37 8.47 -24.84
N VAL A 117 0.83 9.56 -24.29
CA VAL A 117 -0.23 9.51 -23.30
C VAL A 117 -1.52 10.02 -23.93
N TYR A 118 -2.58 9.22 -23.81
CA TYR A 118 -3.94 9.56 -24.19
C TYR A 118 -4.78 9.77 -22.94
N GLU A 119 -5.46 10.89 -22.86
CA GLU A 119 -6.45 11.17 -21.82
C GLU A 119 -7.82 10.66 -22.26
N GLY A 120 -8.47 9.86 -21.45
CA GLY A 120 -9.81 9.36 -21.70
C GLY A 120 -10.06 7.96 -21.14
N ASN A 121 -11.32 7.53 -21.26
CA ASN A 121 -11.75 6.20 -20.85
C ASN A 121 -11.46 5.18 -21.94
N ALA A 122 -10.69 4.16 -21.59
CA ALA A 122 -10.34 3.05 -22.46
C ALA A 122 -11.47 2.01 -22.53
N ARG A 123 -11.75 1.48 -23.73
CA ARG A 123 -12.73 0.43 -23.94
C ARG A 123 -12.29 -0.47 -25.08
N PHE A 124 -12.24 -1.78 -24.89
CA PHE A 124 -11.97 -2.72 -25.98
C PHE A 124 -13.14 -2.78 -26.96
N LEU A 125 -12.83 -2.78 -28.24
CA LEU A 125 -13.78 -2.99 -29.33
C LEU A 125 -13.66 -4.40 -29.90
N ASP A 126 -12.44 -4.90 -30.00
CA ASP A 126 -12.05 -6.25 -30.41
C ASP A 126 -10.68 -6.59 -29.80
N ASP A 127 -10.13 -7.75 -30.15
CA ASP A 127 -8.88 -8.30 -29.62
C ASP A 127 -7.68 -7.36 -29.71
N HIS A 128 -7.65 -6.48 -30.72
CA HIS A 128 -6.51 -5.61 -31.00
C HIS A 128 -6.86 -4.13 -31.09
N SER A 129 -8.14 -3.76 -30.95
CA SER A 129 -8.63 -2.38 -31.09
C SER A 129 -9.25 -1.86 -29.81
N MET A 130 -8.88 -0.64 -29.47
CA MET A 130 -9.34 0.06 -28.27
C MET A 130 -9.84 1.45 -28.63
N GLU A 131 -11.01 1.82 -28.14
CA GLU A 131 -11.53 3.17 -28.16
C GLU A 131 -11.08 3.91 -26.89
N VAL A 132 -10.62 5.13 -27.08
CA VAL A 132 -10.37 6.08 -25.99
C VAL A 132 -11.32 7.23 -26.13
N SER A 133 -12.27 7.36 -25.21
CA SER A 133 -13.27 8.44 -25.19
C SER A 133 -12.90 9.55 -24.22
N SER A 134 -12.89 10.80 -24.67
CA SER A 134 -12.61 12.00 -23.89
C SER A 134 -13.69 13.07 -24.14
N GLU A 135 -13.58 14.23 -23.47
CA GLU A 135 -14.46 15.38 -23.73
C GLU A 135 -14.31 15.92 -25.16
N GLU A 136 -13.18 15.70 -25.82
CA GLU A 136 -12.88 16.17 -27.17
C GLU A 136 -13.35 15.20 -28.26
N GLY A 137 -13.86 14.03 -27.87
CA GLY A 137 -14.32 13.01 -28.78
C GLY A 137 -13.71 11.63 -28.49
N TYR A 138 -13.57 10.81 -29.53
CA TYR A 138 -12.97 9.49 -29.39
C TYR A 138 -11.79 9.28 -30.31
N THR A 139 -10.82 8.47 -29.86
CA THR A 139 -9.65 8.06 -30.64
C THR A 139 -9.60 6.54 -30.69
N LEU A 140 -9.37 5.98 -31.88
CA LEU A 140 -9.14 4.55 -32.04
C LEU A 140 -7.64 4.26 -31.98
N LEU A 141 -7.28 3.32 -31.11
CA LEU A 141 -5.92 2.80 -30.98
C LEU A 141 -5.90 1.31 -31.37
N ARG A 142 -4.81 0.89 -31.98
CA ARG A 142 -4.54 -0.51 -32.28
C ARG A 142 -3.27 -0.97 -31.60
N GLY A 143 -3.31 -2.09 -30.87
CA GLY A 143 -2.19 -2.64 -30.10
C GLY A 143 -1.88 -4.07 -30.48
N ASN A 144 -0.59 -4.42 -30.54
CA ASN A 144 -0.17 -5.81 -30.64
C ASN A 144 -0.34 -6.50 -29.30
N TYR A 145 -0.05 -5.79 -28.19
CA TYR A 145 -0.18 -6.25 -26.82
C TYR A 145 -0.85 -5.19 -25.94
N PHE A 146 -1.45 -5.64 -24.84
CA PHE A 146 -2.08 -4.78 -23.84
C PHE A 146 -1.61 -5.13 -22.43
N VAL A 147 -1.42 -4.11 -21.58
CA VAL A 147 -1.26 -4.26 -20.13
C VAL A 147 -2.38 -3.51 -19.44
N ILE A 148 -3.26 -4.23 -18.76
CA ILE A 148 -4.34 -3.65 -17.95
C ILE A 148 -3.78 -3.34 -16.57
N ALA A 149 -3.60 -2.04 -16.27
CA ALA A 149 -3.06 -1.49 -15.02
C ALA A 149 -3.98 -0.42 -14.43
N CYS A 150 -5.30 -0.62 -14.59
CA CYS A 150 -6.35 0.35 -14.23
C CYS A 150 -6.55 0.52 -12.71
N GLY A 151 -5.87 -0.29 -11.89
CA GLY A 151 -5.90 -0.20 -10.42
C GLY A 151 -7.28 -0.49 -9.82
N THR A 152 -7.52 0.09 -8.65
CA THR A 152 -8.73 -0.15 -7.84
C THR A 152 -9.32 1.15 -7.31
N ARG A 153 -10.54 1.08 -6.78
CA ARG A 153 -11.24 2.13 -6.01
C ARG A 153 -11.77 1.55 -4.71
N PRO A 154 -12.09 2.36 -3.69
CA PRO A 154 -12.76 1.90 -2.48
C PRO A 154 -14.02 1.10 -2.80
N ALA A 155 -14.23 0.01 -2.05
CA ALA A 155 -15.41 -0.84 -2.20
C ALA A 155 -16.44 -0.46 -1.15
N HIS A 156 -17.60 0.01 -1.61
CA HIS A 156 -18.78 0.20 -0.77
C HIS A 156 -20.04 -0.18 -1.57
N SER A 157 -21.08 -0.61 -0.86
CA SER A 157 -22.39 -0.83 -1.46
C SER A 157 -23.16 0.50 -1.53
N ALA A 158 -24.22 0.54 -2.35
CA ALA A 158 -25.10 1.71 -2.44
C ALA A 158 -25.80 2.05 -1.12
N ASP A 159 -25.87 1.09 -0.18
CA ASP A 159 -26.49 1.27 1.14
C ASP A 159 -25.60 2.04 2.14
N ILE A 160 -24.34 2.28 1.82
CA ILE A 160 -23.45 3.07 2.67
C ILE A 160 -23.56 4.53 2.25
N PRO A 161 -24.08 5.42 3.11
CA PRO A 161 -24.33 6.82 2.76
C PRO A 161 -23.04 7.65 2.84
N ILE A 162 -22.11 7.40 1.91
CA ILE A 162 -20.86 8.18 1.79
C ILE A 162 -21.21 9.60 1.37
N ASP A 163 -20.89 10.59 2.20
CA ASP A 163 -21.11 12.02 1.95
C ASP A 163 -19.82 12.83 1.76
N GLY A 164 -18.66 12.17 1.96
CA GLY A 164 -17.35 12.78 1.86
C GLY A 164 -16.97 13.71 3.04
N ARG A 165 -17.82 13.83 4.06
CA ARG A 165 -17.62 14.73 5.20
C ARG A 165 -17.72 14.02 6.54
N ARG A 166 -18.85 13.38 6.83
CA ARG A 166 -19.10 12.63 8.07
C ARG A 166 -18.89 11.13 7.89
N ILE A 167 -19.29 10.61 6.74
CA ILE A 167 -19.07 9.23 6.33
C ILE A 167 -18.27 9.27 5.02
N PHE A 168 -17.04 8.81 5.05
CA PHE A 168 -16.11 8.92 3.94
C PHE A 168 -15.31 7.63 3.75
N ASP A 169 -14.74 7.47 2.58
CA ASP A 169 -13.79 6.41 2.28
C ASP A 169 -12.34 6.92 2.31
N SER A 170 -11.38 6.01 2.07
CA SER A 170 -9.95 6.33 2.14
C SER A 170 -9.46 7.33 1.10
N ASP A 171 -10.14 7.44 -0.04
CA ASP A 171 -9.75 8.34 -1.11
C ASP A 171 -10.17 9.81 -0.81
N GLN A 172 -11.08 10.01 0.18
CA GLN A 172 -11.65 11.30 0.57
C GLN A 172 -11.04 11.89 1.85
N VAL A 173 -10.14 11.18 2.54
CA VAL A 173 -9.56 11.66 3.83
C VAL A 173 -8.89 13.03 3.69
N HIS A 174 -8.25 13.31 2.55
CA HIS A 174 -7.58 14.59 2.30
C HIS A 174 -8.54 15.73 1.94
N GLU A 175 -9.82 15.44 1.76
CA GLU A 175 -10.88 16.40 1.43
C GLU A 175 -11.65 16.85 2.69
N LEU A 176 -11.32 16.31 3.87
CA LEU A 176 -11.97 16.68 5.12
C LEU A 176 -11.64 18.12 5.51
N ASP A 177 -12.65 18.87 5.86
CA ASP A 177 -12.52 20.27 6.32
C ASP A 177 -11.95 20.36 7.75
N GLU A 178 -12.31 19.38 8.62
CA GLU A 178 -11.98 19.40 10.05
C GLU A 178 -11.52 18.03 10.56
N LEU A 179 -10.68 18.06 11.59
CA LEU A 179 -10.32 16.86 12.33
C LEU A 179 -11.51 16.38 13.17
N PRO A 180 -11.95 15.11 13.02
CA PRO A 180 -13.03 14.58 13.82
C PRO A 180 -12.59 14.43 15.28
N ARG A 181 -13.51 14.66 16.22
CA ARG A 181 -13.25 14.41 17.66
C ARG A 181 -13.25 12.92 17.99
N GLU A 182 -14.11 12.16 17.33
CA GLU A 182 -14.30 10.73 17.49
C GLU A 182 -14.46 10.11 16.10
N LEU A 183 -13.60 9.16 15.77
CA LEU A 183 -13.57 8.48 14.46
C LEU A 183 -13.92 7.00 14.64
N ILE A 184 -14.94 6.55 13.93
CA ILE A 184 -15.20 5.13 13.71
C ILE A 184 -14.45 4.72 12.45
N VAL A 185 -13.64 3.66 12.53
CA VAL A 185 -12.99 3.05 11.36
C VAL A 185 -13.61 1.69 11.14
N VAL A 186 -14.26 1.48 10.01
CA VAL A 186 -14.84 0.19 9.62
C VAL A 186 -13.90 -0.49 8.62
N GLY A 187 -13.33 -1.61 9.05
CA GLY A 187 -12.31 -2.35 8.32
C GLY A 187 -10.89 -2.11 8.85
N ALA A 188 -10.30 -3.14 9.46
CA ALA A 188 -8.95 -3.13 10.02
C ALA A 188 -7.93 -3.78 9.07
N GLY A 189 -8.06 -3.54 7.77
CA GLY A 189 -7.02 -3.79 6.78
C GLY A 189 -5.90 -2.74 6.88
N ILE A 190 -4.88 -2.85 6.02
CA ILE A 190 -3.72 -1.92 6.00
C ILE A 190 -4.19 -0.46 6.01
N ILE A 191 -5.11 -0.08 5.13
CA ILE A 191 -5.59 1.31 4.97
C ILE A 191 -6.30 1.78 6.25
N GLY A 192 -7.23 0.98 6.77
CA GLY A 192 -7.95 1.33 8.00
C GLY A 192 -7.03 1.48 9.21
N LEU A 193 -6.04 0.59 9.37
CA LEU A 193 -5.05 0.65 10.44
C LEU A 193 -4.11 1.85 10.31
N GLU A 194 -3.65 2.16 9.09
CA GLU A 194 -2.81 3.34 8.84
C GLU A 194 -3.53 4.62 9.27
N TYR A 195 -4.74 4.86 8.79
CA TYR A 195 -5.50 6.05 9.18
C TYR A 195 -5.91 6.02 10.65
N ALA A 196 -6.33 4.87 11.20
CA ALA A 196 -6.63 4.75 12.63
C ALA A 196 -5.44 5.18 13.50
N SER A 197 -4.23 4.73 13.16
CA SER A 197 -3.01 5.11 13.88
C SER A 197 -2.67 6.59 13.74
N MET A 198 -2.85 7.16 12.55
CA MET A 198 -2.60 8.57 12.26
C MET A 198 -3.54 9.49 13.06
N PHE A 199 -4.85 9.20 13.05
CA PHE A 199 -5.82 9.98 13.81
C PHE A 199 -5.64 9.79 15.33
N ALA A 200 -5.32 8.58 15.79
CA ALA A 200 -5.01 8.34 17.21
C ALA A 200 -3.77 9.13 17.67
N ALA A 201 -2.74 9.24 16.83
CA ALA A 201 -1.54 10.05 17.11
C ALA A 201 -1.84 11.56 17.25
N LEU A 202 -2.91 12.05 16.62
CA LEU A 202 -3.43 13.41 16.77
C LEU A 202 -4.32 13.58 18.01
N GLY A 203 -4.59 12.51 18.78
CA GLY A 203 -5.46 12.54 19.95
C GLY A 203 -6.95 12.36 19.65
N VAL A 204 -7.31 12.00 18.42
CA VAL A 204 -8.68 11.63 18.05
C VAL A 204 -9.04 10.30 18.74
N LYS A 205 -10.24 10.21 19.30
CA LYS A 205 -10.75 8.95 19.89
C LYS A 205 -11.15 8.01 18.76
N VAL A 206 -10.37 6.97 18.52
CA VAL A 206 -10.60 6.03 17.43
C VAL A 206 -11.26 4.74 17.94
N THR A 207 -12.35 4.31 17.29
CA THR A 207 -12.92 2.98 17.45
C THR A 207 -12.78 2.21 16.15
N LEU A 208 -11.98 1.14 16.16
CA LEU A 208 -11.70 0.29 14.99
C LEU A 208 -12.59 -0.96 15.04
N LEU A 209 -13.35 -1.18 13.98
CA LEU A 209 -14.30 -2.28 13.82
C LEU A 209 -13.84 -3.23 12.70
N ASP A 210 -13.78 -4.53 12.96
CA ASP A 210 -13.54 -5.53 11.90
C ASP A 210 -14.28 -6.84 12.24
N GLN A 211 -14.82 -7.50 11.21
CA GLN A 211 -15.46 -8.81 11.37
C GLN A 211 -14.46 -9.93 11.65
N ARG A 212 -13.18 -9.76 11.29
CA ARG A 212 -12.12 -10.72 11.59
C ARG A 212 -11.71 -10.60 13.06
N PRO A 213 -11.41 -11.71 13.73
CA PRO A 213 -10.94 -11.71 15.11
C PRO A 213 -9.46 -11.29 15.23
N THR A 214 -8.67 -11.38 14.13
CA THR A 214 -7.25 -11.08 14.06
C THR A 214 -6.97 -9.98 13.02
N LEU A 215 -5.87 -9.28 13.20
CA LEU A 215 -5.41 -8.21 12.32
C LEU A 215 -4.22 -8.68 11.49
N LEU A 216 -4.12 -8.23 10.23
CA LEU A 216 -2.94 -8.40 9.37
C LEU A 216 -2.39 -9.84 9.39
N ASP A 217 -3.19 -10.84 9.05
CA ASP A 217 -2.86 -12.27 9.13
C ASP A 217 -1.58 -12.69 8.37
N PHE A 218 -1.07 -11.83 7.50
CA PHE A 218 0.17 -12.01 6.77
C PHE A 218 1.41 -11.43 7.47
N VAL A 219 1.23 -10.72 8.59
CA VAL A 219 2.30 -10.15 9.42
C VAL A 219 2.55 -11.07 10.61
N ASP A 220 3.81 -11.20 11.01
CA ASP A 220 4.20 -11.92 12.22
C ASP A 220 3.39 -11.43 13.43
N ARG A 221 2.87 -12.38 14.20
CA ARG A 221 1.90 -12.12 15.28
C ARG A 221 2.45 -11.22 16.37
N GLU A 222 3.70 -11.38 16.76
CA GLU A 222 4.32 -10.56 17.80
C GLU A 222 4.39 -9.08 17.40
N ILE A 223 4.66 -8.83 16.11
CA ILE A 223 4.62 -7.48 15.52
C ILE A 223 3.21 -6.88 15.59
N VAL A 224 2.19 -7.66 15.23
CA VAL A 224 0.78 -7.22 15.28
C VAL A 224 0.34 -6.93 16.71
N GLU A 225 0.69 -7.78 17.66
CA GLU A 225 0.37 -7.60 19.08
C GLU A 225 1.02 -6.33 19.64
N SER A 226 2.28 -6.07 19.28
CA SER A 226 2.98 -4.83 19.63
C SER A 226 2.28 -3.60 19.05
N LEU A 227 1.88 -3.62 17.78
CA LEU A 227 1.09 -2.52 17.18
C LEU A 227 -0.21 -2.29 17.95
N CYS A 228 -0.96 -3.36 18.24
CA CYS A 228 -2.22 -3.26 18.97
C CYS A 228 -2.02 -2.67 20.38
N PHE A 229 -0.96 -3.07 21.07
CA PHE A 229 -0.61 -2.51 22.38
C PHE A 229 -0.37 -1.00 22.27
N GLN A 230 0.47 -0.57 21.35
CA GLN A 230 0.80 0.85 21.17
C GLN A 230 -0.41 1.69 20.75
N LEU A 231 -1.28 1.20 19.89
CA LEU A 231 -2.52 1.89 19.52
C LEU A 231 -3.50 2.01 20.71
N ARG A 232 -3.57 1.00 21.57
CA ARG A 232 -4.35 1.11 22.83
C ARG A 232 -3.77 2.18 23.76
N GLN A 233 -2.46 2.34 23.82
CA GLN A 233 -1.82 3.41 24.59
C GLN A 233 -2.18 4.81 24.05
N LEU A 234 -2.42 4.91 22.74
CA LEU A 234 -2.94 6.13 22.09
C LEU A 234 -4.47 6.28 22.24
N GLY A 235 -5.16 5.37 22.93
CA GLY A 235 -6.59 5.44 23.20
C GLY A 235 -7.48 4.76 22.14
N THR A 236 -6.93 4.00 21.21
CA THR A 236 -7.72 3.27 20.22
C THR A 236 -8.49 2.11 20.87
N VAL A 237 -9.78 2.03 20.59
CA VAL A 237 -10.66 0.93 20.99
C VAL A 237 -10.83 -0.05 19.84
N PHE A 238 -10.49 -1.32 20.05
CA PHE A 238 -10.68 -2.39 19.07
C PHE A 238 -11.99 -3.15 19.35
N ARG A 239 -12.76 -3.37 18.30
CA ARG A 239 -13.96 -4.22 18.27
C ARG A 239 -13.79 -5.23 17.12
N LEU A 240 -13.01 -6.27 17.39
CA LEU A 240 -12.72 -7.35 16.43
C LEU A 240 -13.71 -8.50 16.59
N GLY A 241 -13.95 -9.26 15.52
CA GLY A 241 -14.96 -10.32 15.48
C GLY A 241 -16.40 -9.77 15.42
N GLU A 242 -16.57 -8.47 15.11
CA GLU A 242 -17.84 -7.78 15.08
C GLU A 242 -18.16 -7.27 13.67
N LYS A 243 -19.15 -7.86 13.03
CA LYS A 243 -19.57 -7.44 11.69
C LYS A 243 -20.46 -6.20 11.77
N VAL A 244 -20.11 -5.18 10.99
CA VAL A 244 -20.97 -3.99 10.79
C VAL A 244 -22.07 -4.34 9.80
N VAL A 245 -23.32 -4.17 10.20
CA VAL A 245 -24.50 -4.48 9.39
C VAL A 245 -25.20 -3.24 8.85
N GLN A 246 -24.98 -2.09 9.46
CA GLN A 246 -25.56 -0.82 9.02
C GLN A 246 -24.63 0.34 9.43
N VAL A 247 -24.53 1.31 8.54
CA VAL A 247 -23.86 2.60 8.78
C VAL A 247 -24.85 3.70 8.44
N GLY A 248 -24.85 4.78 9.22
CA GLY A 248 -25.75 5.90 8.96
C GLY A 248 -25.46 7.10 9.83
N PHE A 249 -26.31 8.09 9.69
CA PHE A 249 -26.30 9.33 10.47
C PHE A 249 -27.57 9.41 11.33
N ASP A 250 -27.40 9.70 12.62
CA ASP A 250 -28.45 9.90 13.61
C ASP A 250 -28.66 11.42 13.77
N GLU A 251 -29.74 11.93 13.17
CA GLU A 251 -30.05 13.37 13.16
C GLU A 251 -30.36 13.90 14.56
N ASP A 252 -31.00 13.11 15.42
CA ASP A 252 -31.36 13.52 16.77
C ASP A 252 -30.12 13.74 17.66
N ARG A 253 -29.08 12.98 17.40
CA ARG A 253 -27.80 13.03 18.16
C ARG A 253 -26.73 13.82 17.46
N ASP A 254 -26.94 14.21 16.20
CA ASP A 254 -25.92 14.84 15.33
C ASP A 254 -24.62 13.98 15.24
N ARG A 255 -24.79 12.65 15.08
CA ARG A 255 -23.68 11.68 15.10
C ARG A 255 -23.81 10.61 14.02
N VAL A 256 -22.67 10.16 13.50
CA VAL A 256 -22.64 8.92 12.70
C VAL A 256 -22.75 7.70 13.62
N PHE A 257 -23.26 6.61 13.08
CA PHE A 257 -23.32 5.35 13.80
C PHE A 257 -22.91 4.15 12.93
N ALA A 258 -22.38 3.12 13.58
CA ALA A 258 -22.19 1.80 13.03
C ALA A 258 -22.93 0.80 13.92
N LYS A 259 -23.92 0.08 13.35
CA LYS A 259 -24.66 -0.98 14.01
C LYS A 259 -23.97 -2.32 13.76
N LEU A 260 -23.72 -3.07 14.82
CA LEU A 260 -23.05 -4.35 14.79
C LEU A 260 -24.06 -5.50 14.76
N GLU A 261 -23.67 -6.66 14.22
CA GLU A 261 -24.49 -7.87 14.18
C GLU A 261 -24.88 -8.34 15.58
N SER A 262 -24.05 -8.09 16.61
CA SER A 262 -24.35 -8.35 18.03
C SER A 262 -25.47 -7.46 18.61
N GLY A 263 -26.03 -6.53 17.84
CA GLY A 263 -27.04 -5.56 18.26
C GLY A 263 -26.50 -4.30 18.93
N LYS A 264 -25.20 -4.21 19.20
CA LYS A 264 -24.55 -3.00 19.71
C LYS A 264 -24.50 -1.91 18.65
N THR A 265 -24.50 -0.65 19.08
CA THR A 265 -24.31 0.51 18.20
C THR A 265 -23.13 1.34 18.69
N VAL A 266 -22.24 1.70 17.79
CA VAL A 266 -21.09 2.59 18.05
C VAL A 266 -21.41 3.94 17.41
N HIS A 267 -21.25 5.03 18.17
CA HIS A 267 -21.45 6.40 17.70
C HIS A 267 -20.12 7.15 17.62
N GLY A 268 -20.01 8.06 16.65
CA GLY A 268 -18.83 8.92 16.46
C GLY A 268 -19.19 10.25 15.84
N SER A 269 -18.25 11.18 15.74
CA SER A 269 -18.42 12.40 14.97
C SER A 269 -18.19 12.20 13.47
N ALA A 270 -17.37 11.18 13.12
CA ALA A 270 -17.11 10.81 11.73
C ALA A 270 -16.87 9.29 11.61
N LEU A 271 -16.98 8.76 10.39
CA LEU A 271 -16.77 7.35 10.06
C LEU A 271 -15.99 7.20 8.77
N LEU A 272 -14.84 6.49 8.88
CA LEU A 272 -14.05 6.03 7.74
C LEU A 272 -14.47 4.61 7.36
N TYR A 273 -14.94 4.41 6.12
CA TYR A 273 -15.32 3.11 5.59
C TYR A 273 -14.19 2.52 4.73
N ALA A 274 -13.48 1.51 5.25
CA ALA A 274 -12.25 0.96 4.68
C ALA A 274 -12.27 -0.58 4.54
N VAL A 275 -13.41 -1.16 4.10
CA VAL A 275 -13.62 -2.62 4.05
C VAL A 275 -13.02 -3.32 2.83
N GLY A 276 -12.25 -2.63 2.04
CA GLY A 276 -11.52 -3.18 0.88
C GLY A 276 -11.65 -2.33 -0.37
N ARG A 277 -11.14 -2.90 -1.48
CA ARG A 277 -11.10 -2.22 -2.78
C ARG A 277 -11.68 -3.11 -3.88
N ARG A 278 -12.22 -2.49 -4.92
CA ARG A 278 -12.75 -3.11 -6.12
C ARG A 278 -11.92 -2.66 -7.33
N ALA A 279 -11.62 -3.57 -8.25
CA ALA A 279 -10.87 -3.24 -9.46
C ALA A 279 -11.70 -2.36 -10.42
N ASN A 280 -11.00 -1.51 -11.18
CA ASN A 280 -11.60 -0.56 -12.13
C ASN A 280 -11.75 -1.17 -13.55
N SER A 281 -12.06 -2.45 -13.65
CA SER A 281 -12.17 -3.19 -14.90
C SER A 281 -13.55 -3.10 -15.56
N ASP A 282 -14.56 -2.62 -14.85
CA ASP A 282 -15.98 -2.60 -15.25
C ASP A 282 -16.28 -1.75 -16.50
N GLN A 283 -15.47 -0.76 -16.80
CA GLN A 283 -15.66 0.12 -17.97
C GLN A 283 -14.85 -0.29 -19.21
N LEU A 284 -14.01 -1.32 -19.10
CA LEU A 284 -13.10 -1.70 -20.17
C LEU A 284 -13.74 -2.54 -21.28
N ASN A 285 -15.00 -2.97 -21.16
CA ASN A 285 -15.71 -3.85 -22.09
C ASN A 285 -14.91 -5.16 -22.35
N LEU A 286 -14.51 -5.82 -21.28
CA LEU A 286 -13.66 -7.02 -21.33
C LEU A 286 -14.32 -8.20 -22.04
N ASP A 287 -15.65 -8.24 -22.08
CA ASP A 287 -16.43 -9.26 -22.81
C ASP A 287 -16.10 -9.27 -24.31
N ALA A 288 -15.75 -8.10 -24.90
CA ALA A 288 -15.39 -7.98 -26.32
C ALA A 288 -14.12 -8.78 -26.67
N ILE A 289 -13.29 -9.11 -25.68
CA ILE A 289 -12.07 -9.91 -25.82
C ILE A 289 -12.14 -11.25 -25.06
N GLY A 290 -13.33 -11.63 -24.56
CA GLY A 290 -13.54 -12.87 -23.84
C GLY A 290 -12.83 -12.97 -22.48
N LEU A 291 -12.49 -11.83 -21.85
CA LEU A 291 -11.83 -11.79 -20.54
C LEU A 291 -12.85 -11.56 -19.44
N VAL A 292 -12.93 -12.49 -18.48
CA VAL A 292 -13.92 -12.47 -17.39
C VAL A 292 -13.23 -12.10 -16.08
N PRO A 293 -13.57 -10.95 -15.46
CA PRO A 293 -13.10 -10.60 -14.12
C PRO A 293 -13.83 -11.38 -13.02
N ASP A 294 -13.26 -11.43 -11.82
CA ASP A 294 -13.94 -11.97 -10.64
C ASP A 294 -15.08 -11.05 -10.13
N GLY A 295 -15.79 -11.49 -9.08
CA GLY A 295 -16.91 -10.72 -8.47
C GLY A 295 -16.52 -9.34 -7.91
N ARG A 296 -15.21 -9.06 -7.74
CA ARG A 296 -14.64 -7.77 -7.34
C ARG A 296 -14.00 -7.02 -8.51
N GLY A 297 -14.17 -7.51 -9.73
CA GLY A 297 -13.58 -6.94 -10.94
C GLY A 297 -12.09 -7.24 -11.13
N LYS A 298 -11.47 -8.10 -10.33
CA LYS A 298 -10.07 -8.46 -10.45
C LYS A 298 -9.84 -9.40 -11.63
N LEU A 299 -8.64 -9.29 -12.21
CA LEU A 299 -8.20 -10.11 -13.33
C LEU A 299 -7.25 -11.20 -12.85
N ASN A 300 -7.54 -12.43 -13.24
CA ASN A 300 -6.65 -13.57 -13.01
C ASN A 300 -5.52 -13.55 -14.04
N VAL A 301 -4.30 -13.81 -13.58
CA VAL A 301 -3.09 -13.90 -14.40
C VAL A 301 -2.26 -15.12 -14.01
N ASP A 302 -1.44 -15.58 -14.96
CA ASP A 302 -0.43 -16.60 -14.70
C ASP A 302 0.83 -15.98 -14.04
N GLU A 303 1.85 -16.78 -13.80
CA GLU A 303 3.14 -16.39 -13.22
C GLU A 303 3.92 -15.35 -14.08
N HIS A 304 3.51 -15.17 -15.34
CA HIS A 304 4.07 -14.21 -16.27
C HIS A 304 3.21 -12.94 -16.41
N TYR A 305 2.17 -12.78 -15.55
CA TYR A 305 1.20 -11.68 -15.59
C TYR A 305 0.29 -11.69 -16.82
N ARG A 306 0.20 -12.81 -17.56
CA ARG A 306 -0.66 -12.98 -18.72
C ARG A 306 -2.04 -13.43 -18.28
N THR A 307 -3.09 -12.84 -18.87
CA THR A 307 -4.49 -13.26 -18.67
C THR A 307 -4.81 -14.51 -19.49
N SER A 308 -6.07 -14.95 -19.46
CA SER A 308 -6.56 -15.99 -20.36
C SER A 308 -6.49 -15.62 -21.85
N VAL A 309 -6.33 -14.33 -22.16
CA VAL A 309 -6.17 -13.80 -23.53
C VAL A 309 -4.68 -13.60 -23.80
N PRO A 310 -4.07 -14.34 -24.78
CA PRO A 310 -2.61 -14.48 -24.89
C PRO A 310 -1.82 -13.16 -25.09
N HIS A 311 -2.42 -12.13 -25.66
CA HIS A 311 -1.79 -10.82 -25.90
C HIS A 311 -2.20 -9.75 -24.88
N VAL A 312 -3.00 -10.13 -23.86
CA VAL A 312 -3.46 -9.24 -22.80
C VAL A 312 -2.86 -9.66 -21.45
N TYR A 313 -2.17 -8.74 -20.82
CA TYR A 313 -1.53 -8.88 -19.52
C TYR A 313 -2.21 -7.95 -18.52
N ALA A 314 -2.06 -8.24 -17.22
CA ALA A 314 -2.55 -7.34 -16.17
C ALA A 314 -1.53 -7.24 -15.03
N ALA A 315 -1.43 -6.06 -14.41
CA ALA A 315 -0.48 -5.81 -13.34
C ALA A 315 -0.97 -4.73 -12.35
N GLY A 316 -0.50 -4.78 -11.13
CA GLY A 316 -0.87 -3.89 -10.05
C GLY A 316 -2.16 -4.32 -9.36
N ASP A 317 -2.80 -3.41 -8.64
CA ASP A 317 -3.94 -3.70 -7.77
C ASP A 317 -5.10 -4.41 -8.49
N VAL A 318 -5.21 -4.28 -9.80
CA VAL A 318 -6.25 -4.95 -10.61
C VAL A 318 -6.16 -6.47 -10.56
N ILE A 319 -4.96 -7.03 -10.28
CA ILE A 319 -4.78 -8.49 -10.12
C ILE A 319 -4.88 -8.94 -8.65
N GLY A 320 -4.99 -8.01 -7.71
CA GLY A 320 -5.18 -8.30 -6.28
C GLY A 320 -3.92 -8.26 -5.45
N PHE A 321 -3.85 -9.14 -4.44
CA PHE A 321 -2.75 -9.18 -3.48
C PHE A 321 -1.43 -9.64 -4.14
N PRO A 322 -0.28 -9.03 -3.76
CA PRO A 322 -0.10 -7.91 -2.85
C PRO A 322 -0.32 -6.56 -3.55
N ALA A 323 -1.27 -5.77 -3.05
CA ALA A 323 -1.66 -4.47 -3.61
C ALA A 323 -0.79 -3.34 -3.01
N LEU A 324 0.51 -3.36 -3.31
CA LEU A 324 1.50 -2.37 -2.88
C LEU A 324 2.06 -1.62 -4.10
N ALA A 325 2.38 -0.34 -3.94
CA ALA A 325 2.95 0.46 -5.03
C ALA A 325 4.25 -0.14 -5.58
N SER A 326 5.14 -0.63 -4.70
CA SER A 326 6.41 -1.26 -5.06
C SER A 326 6.22 -2.55 -5.86
N THR A 327 5.33 -3.44 -5.40
CA THR A 327 5.00 -4.67 -6.15
C THR A 327 4.32 -4.37 -7.47
N SER A 328 3.41 -3.39 -7.51
CA SER A 328 2.77 -2.93 -8.75
C SER A 328 3.79 -2.43 -9.76
N MET A 329 4.79 -1.64 -9.33
CA MET A 329 5.89 -1.19 -10.21
C MET A 329 6.62 -2.36 -10.84
N GLU A 330 6.96 -3.35 -10.04
CA GLU A 330 7.73 -4.50 -10.50
C GLU A 330 6.90 -5.45 -11.36
N GLN A 331 5.63 -5.70 -11.01
CA GLN A 331 4.70 -6.47 -11.83
C GLN A 331 4.55 -5.86 -13.24
N GLY A 332 4.41 -4.54 -13.33
CA GLY A 332 4.35 -3.84 -14.62
C GLY A 332 5.63 -4.02 -15.45
N ARG A 333 6.80 -3.91 -14.80
CA ARG A 333 8.09 -4.16 -15.45
C ARG A 333 8.19 -5.60 -15.96
N LEU A 334 7.87 -6.57 -15.11
CA LEU A 334 7.92 -8.01 -15.43
C LEU A 334 6.93 -8.37 -16.55
N ALA A 335 5.71 -7.84 -16.52
CA ALA A 335 4.74 -8.02 -17.60
C ALA A 335 5.34 -7.60 -18.96
N SER A 336 5.97 -6.42 -19.02
CA SER A 336 6.64 -5.96 -20.25
C SER A 336 7.84 -6.83 -20.65
N CYS A 337 8.64 -7.31 -19.67
CA CYS A 337 9.73 -8.24 -19.94
C CYS A 337 9.21 -9.53 -20.57
N ASN A 338 8.14 -10.10 -20.00
CA ASN A 338 7.52 -11.32 -20.49
C ASN A 338 6.92 -11.16 -21.90
N ILE A 339 6.22 -10.03 -22.16
CA ILE A 339 5.68 -9.69 -23.48
C ILE A 339 6.77 -9.71 -24.56
N PHE A 340 7.95 -9.16 -24.25
CA PHE A 340 9.02 -8.98 -25.24
C PHE A 340 10.19 -9.98 -25.10
N GLY A 341 10.00 -11.07 -24.35
CA GLY A 341 10.94 -12.17 -24.28
C GLY A 341 12.23 -11.88 -23.52
N VAL A 342 12.21 -10.92 -22.58
CA VAL A 342 13.34 -10.62 -21.70
C VAL A 342 13.20 -11.40 -20.40
N ALA A 343 14.19 -12.25 -20.10
CA ALA A 343 14.18 -13.02 -18.86
C ALA A 343 14.26 -12.10 -17.63
N ALA A 344 13.25 -12.16 -16.77
CA ALA A 344 13.20 -11.42 -15.52
C ALA A 344 12.26 -12.14 -14.55
N ASN A 345 12.66 -12.23 -13.28
CA ASN A 345 11.87 -12.84 -12.22
C ASN A 345 12.21 -12.20 -10.87
N ILE A 346 11.26 -12.21 -9.94
CA ILE A 346 11.49 -11.90 -8.53
C ILE A 346 10.88 -13.04 -7.71
N PRO A 347 11.67 -13.66 -6.83
CA PRO A 347 11.16 -14.64 -5.89
C PRO A 347 10.08 -14.01 -4.98
N PRO A 348 8.89 -14.63 -4.82
CA PRO A 348 7.81 -14.08 -4.00
C PRO A 348 8.20 -13.83 -2.53
N ASN A 349 9.07 -14.66 -1.96
CA ASN A 349 9.57 -14.54 -0.59
C ASN A 349 10.52 -13.36 -0.36
N LEU A 350 10.94 -12.66 -1.43
CA LEU A 350 11.78 -11.45 -1.35
C LEU A 350 10.98 -10.15 -1.49
N ILE A 351 9.65 -10.22 -1.56
CA ILE A 351 8.82 -9.02 -1.61
C ILE A 351 8.75 -8.42 -0.21
N PRO A 352 9.26 -7.20 0.01
CA PRO A 352 9.13 -6.53 1.30
C PRO A 352 7.74 -5.91 1.43
N TYR A 353 7.18 -6.00 2.63
CA TYR A 353 5.94 -5.34 3.00
C TYR A 353 6.23 -4.17 3.94
N GLY A 354 5.69 -3.00 3.62
CA GLY A 354 5.66 -1.84 4.49
C GLY A 354 4.23 -1.45 4.85
N VAL A 355 3.93 -1.36 6.13
CA VAL A 355 2.66 -0.85 6.67
C VAL A 355 2.98 0.42 7.44
N TYR A 356 2.49 1.55 6.94
CA TYR A 356 2.85 2.89 7.43
C TYR A 356 1.91 3.37 8.53
N THR A 357 1.65 2.49 9.48
CA THR A 357 1.03 2.86 10.76
C THR A 357 1.96 3.76 11.60
N ILE A 358 1.51 4.21 12.75
CA ILE A 358 2.32 4.86 13.78
C ILE A 358 2.25 3.97 15.03
N PRO A 359 3.34 3.21 15.33
CA PRO A 359 4.61 3.06 14.58
C PRO A 359 4.47 2.28 13.27
N GLU A 360 5.45 2.43 12.37
CA GLU A 360 5.47 1.68 11.13
C GLU A 360 5.94 0.23 11.30
N ILE A 361 5.48 -0.63 10.40
CA ILE A 361 5.87 -2.04 10.33
C ILE A 361 6.52 -2.31 8.99
N SER A 362 7.56 -3.13 8.98
CA SER A 362 8.06 -3.70 7.73
C SER A 362 8.58 -5.12 7.93
N MET A 363 8.44 -5.94 6.89
CA MET A 363 8.88 -7.32 6.94
C MET A 363 9.27 -7.83 5.56
N VAL A 364 10.08 -8.89 5.55
CA VAL A 364 10.45 -9.68 4.38
C VAL A 364 10.78 -11.11 4.81
N GLY A 365 10.45 -12.10 3.98
CA GLY A 365 10.65 -13.53 4.28
C GLY A 365 9.48 -14.14 5.04
N ALA A 366 9.73 -15.27 5.71
CA ALA A 366 8.72 -16.07 6.39
C ALA A 366 8.41 -15.55 7.79
N THR A 367 7.16 -15.72 8.24
CA THR A 367 6.75 -15.49 9.64
C THR A 367 6.93 -16.77 10.47
N GLU A 368 6.90 -16.67 11.80
CA GLU A 368 6.92 -17.83 12.69
C GLU A 368 5.72 -18.77 12.45
N GLU A 369 4.53 -18.20 12.19
CA GLU A 369 3.32 -18.94 11.91
C GLU A 369 3.44 -19.80 10.64
N GLN A 370 4.01 -19.23 9.58
CA GLN A 370 4.26 -19.94 8.32
C GLN A 370 5.25 -21.08 8.53
N LEU A 371 6.39 -20.82 9.17
CA LEU A 371 7.40 -21.84 9.43
C LEU A 371 6.88 -22.94 10.34
N THR A 372 6.08 -22.59 11.36
CA THR A 372 5.43 -23.57 12.25
C THR A 372 4.44 -24.45 11.48
N ALA A 373 3.62 -23.86 10.61
CA ALA A 373 2.67 -24.60 9.77
C ALA A 373 3.39 -25.54 8.80
N ASP A 374 4.49 -25.07 8.21
CA ASP A 374 5.32 -25.82 7.27
C ASP A 374 6.27 -26.82 7.97
N LYS A 375 6.30 -26.83 9.31
CA LYS A 375 7.18 -27.68 10.14
C LYS A 375 8.66 -27.46 9.86
N VAL A 376 9.05 -26.24 9.51
CA VAL A 376 10.43 -25.81 9.32
C VAL A 376 11.00 -25.38 10.68
N PRO A 377 12.09 -26.00 11.17
CA PRO A 377 12.74 -25.57 12.40
C PRO A 377 13.29 -24.15 12.27
N TYR A 378 13.06 -23.33 13.27
CA TYR A 378 13.60 -21.97 13.33
C TYR A 378 13.97 -21.59 14.75
N GLU A 379 14.82 -20.58 14.87
CA GLU A 379 15.12 -19.83 16.09
C GLU A 379 14.94 -18.34 15.80
N ILE A 380 14.72 -17.55 16.82
CA ILE A 380 14.52 -16.09 16.71
C ILE A 380 15.61 -15.33 17.45
N GLY A 381 15.94 -14.16 16.93
CA GLY A 381 16.73 -13.17 17.66
C GLY A 381 16.06 -11.81 17.62
N ILE A 382 16.03 -11.11 18.75
CA ILE A 382 15.32 -9.84 18.94
C ILE A 382 16.29 -8.76 19.40
N SER A 383 16.14 -7.57 18.80
CA SER A 383 16.79 -6.33 19.27
C SER A 383 15.74 -5.27 19.54
N ARG A 384 15.66 -4.80 20.78
CA ARG A 384 14.73 -3.74 21.18
C ARG A 384 15.35 -2.36 20.97
N TYR A 385 14.59 -1.42 20.42
CA TYR A 385 15.09 -0.07 20.20
C TYR A 385 15.44 0.68 21.49
N ALA A 386 14.77 0.36 22.60
CA ALA A 386 15.11 0.87 23.92
C ALA A 386 16.54 0.55 24.36
N GLU A 387 17.15 -0.52 23.82
CA GLU A 387 18.51 -0.97 24.15
C GLU A 387 19.56 -0.38 23.19
N LEU A 388 19.11 0.29 22.12
CA LEU A 388 19.99 0.90 21.11
C LEU A 388 20.13 2.41 21.35
N ALA A 389 21.35 2.93 21.28
CA ALA A 389 21.58 4.36 21.41
C ALA A 389 20.74 5.18 20.40
N LYS A 390 20.59 4.70 19.17
CA LYS A 390 19.78 5.40 18.16
C LYS A 390 18.30 5.36 18.46
N GLY A 391 17.76 4.26 18.97
CA GLY A 391 16.36 4.15 19.42
C GLY A 391 16.08 5.15 20.54
N GLN A 392 16.95 5.19 21.55
CA GLN A 392 16.89 6.18 22.65
C GLN A 392 16.92 7.62 22.11
N MET A 393 17.86 7.95 21.19
CA MET A 393 17.95 9.28 20.57
C MET A 393 16.69 9.70 19.80
N LEU A 394 15.97 8.75 19.23
CA LEU A 394 14.72 9.00 18.49
C LEU A 394 13.49 9.09 19.40
N GLY A 395 13.60 8.62 20.65
CA GLY A 395 12.48 8.49 21.57
C GLY A 395 11.57 7.30 21.24
N ASP A 396 12.07 6.32 20.48
CA ASP A 396 11.37 5.07 20.20
C ASP A 396 11.85 3.97 21.15
N ASP A 397 11.09 3.76 22.21
CA ASP A 397 11.34 2.77 23.26
C ASP A 397 10.51 1.49 23.08
N GLN A 398 9.59 1.46 22.13
CA GLN A 398 8.67 0.34 21.89
C GLN A 398 9.02 -0.45 20.62
N GLY A 399 9.85 0.12 19.74
CA GLY A 399 10.27 -0.54 18.51
C GLY A 399 11.18 -1.73 18.75
N PHE A 400 11.17 -2.68 17.82
CA PHE A 400 12.10 -3.79 17.81
C PHE A 400 12.28 -4.39 16.41
N LEU A 401 13.41 -5.09 16.23
CA LEU A 401 13.73 -5.90 15.08
C LEU A 401 13.84 -7.36 15.50
N LYS A 402 13.18 -8.24 14.75
CA LYS A 402 13.18 -9.68 14.93
C LYS A 402 13.75 -10.35 13.69
N LEU A 403 14.75 -11.21 13.88
CA LEU A 403 15.29 -12.13 12.88
C LEU A 403 14.74 -13.52 13.13
N ILE A 404 14.39 -14.23 12.07
CA ILE A 404 14.04 -15.65 12.11
C ILE A 404 15.05 -16.39 11.24
N PHE A 405 15.65 -17.45 11.76
CA PHE A 405 16.70 -18.19 11.07
C PHE A 405 16.68 -19.69 11.36
N ASP A 406 17.24 -20.49 10.49
CA ASP A 406 17.40 -21.94 10.67
C ASP A 406 18.50 -22.22 11.70
N PRO A 407 18.20 -22.94 12.81
CA PRO A 407 19.18 -23.16 13.90
C PRO A 407 20.37 -24.04 13.53
N ARG A 408 20.30 -24.80 12.42
CA ARG A 408 21.39 -25.69 11.97
C ARG A 408 22.29 -25.04 10.95
N THR A 409 21.68 -24.35 9.97
CA THR A 409 22.40 -23.74 8.85
C THR A 409 22.68 -22.27 9.05
N LEU A 410 22.08 -21.65 10.08
CA LEU A 410 22.09 -20.22 10.38
C LEU A 410 21.55 -19.34 9.26
N LYS A 411 20.91 -19.94 8.23
CA LYS A 411 20.30 -19.19 7.12
C LYS A 411 19.17 -18.29 7.63
N LEU A 412 19.21 -17.05 7.19
CA LEU A 412 18.14 -16.09 7.43
C LEU A 412 16.86 -16.54 6.71
N LEU A 413 15.72 -16.59 7.41
CA LEU A 413 14.42 -17.01 6.91
C LEU A 413 13.42 -15.86 6.87
N GLY A 414 13.51 -14.92 7.82
CA GLY A 414 12.60 -13.77 7.91
C GLY A 414 13.19 -12.61 8.71
N VAL A 415 12.69 -11.42 8.39
CA VAL A 415 13.00 -10.17 9.09
C VAL A 415 11.72 -9.41 9.32
N HIS A 416 11.42 -9.07 10.56
CA HIS A 416 10.20 -8.39 10.98
C HIS A 416 10.56 -7.22 11.89
N ILE A 417 10.01 -6.04 11.60
CA ILE A 417 10.38 -4.81 12.28
C ILE A 417 9.13 -4.01 12.58
N ILE A 418 9.03 -3.51 13.79
CA ILE A 418 8.08 -2.47 14.18
C ILE A 418 8.84 -1.33 14.84
N GLY A 419 8.54 -0.09 14.47
CA GLY A 419 9.17 1.09 15.04
C GLY A 419 9.63 2.07 13.96
N GLU A 420 10.39 3.05 14.39
CA GLU A 420 10.89 4.12 13.55
C GLU A 420 11.76 3.59 12.41
N ARG A 421 11.47 4.04 11.17
CA ARG A 421 12.21 3.66 9.95
C ARG A 421 12.23 2.16 9.64
N ALA A 422 11.25 1.41 10.08
CA ALA A 422 11.16 -0.01 9.79
C ALA A 422 11.21 -0.29 8.28
N ALA A 423 10.49 0.52 7.48
CA ALA A 423 10.44 0.39 6.03
C ALA A 423 11.78 0.70 5.32
N GLU A 424 12.69 1.43 5.96
CA GLU A 424 14.02 1.72 5.41
C GLU A 424 15.02 0.61 5.76
N ILE A 425 15.06 0.22 7.03
CA ILE A 425 16.10 -0.72 7.50
C ILE A 425 15.81 -2.18 7.12
N VAL A 426 14.59 -2.55 6.78
CA VAL A 426 14.24 -3.91 6.32
C VAL A 426 15.06 -4.36 5.11
N HIS A 427 15.48 -3.42 4.27
CA HIS A 427 16.24 -3.72 3.05
C HIS A 427 17.64 -4.29 3.30
N ILE A 428 18.23 -4.09 4.49
CA ILE A 428 19.47 -4.75 4.90
C ILE A 428 19.22 -6.27 4.97
N GLY A 429 18.18 -6.69 5.67
CA GLY A 429 17.80 -8.10 5.77
C GLY A 429 17.34 -8.68 4.45
N GLN A 430 16.59 -7.91 3.65
CA GLN A 430 16.18 -8.32 2.30
C GLN A 430 17.40 -8.66 1.42
N ALA A 431 18.46 -7.86 1.47
CA ALA A 431 19.69 -8.12 0.71
C ALA A 431 20.35 -9.44 1.14
N VAL A 432 20.42 -9.69 2.44
CA VAL A 432 21.00 -10.94 2.98
C VAL A 432 20.14 -12.15 2.60
N LEU A 433 18.80 -12.05 2.71
CA LEU A 433 17.86 -13.09 2.24
C LEU A 433 18.04 -13.38 0.75
N ALA A 434 18.16 -12.35 -0.09
CA ALA A 434 18.29 -12.50 -1.54
C ALA A 434 19.58 -13.22 -1.93
N MET A 435 20.64 -13.07 -1.13
CA MET A 435 21.92 -13.75 -1.33
C MET A 435 21.98 -15.15 -0.67
N GLY A 436 20.88 -15.61 -0.03
CA GLY A 436 20.87 -16.85 0.73
C GLY A 436 21.83 -16.83 1.94
N GLY A 437 22.06 -15.65 2.50
CA GLY A 437 23.00 -15.41 3.58
C GLY A 437 22.53 -15.90 4.94
N THR A 438 23.46 -15.92 5.89
CA THR A 438 23.25 -16.36 7.28
C THR A 438 23.25 -15.18 8.24
N ILE A 439 22.75 -15.39 9.47
CA ILE A 439 22.79 -14.37 10.53
C ILE A 439 24.22 -14.03 10.98
N GLU A 440 25.21 -14.88 10.64
CA GLU A 440 26.63 -14.59 10.89
C GLU A 440 27.10 -13.32 10.18
N TYR A 441 26.53 -13.01 9.00
CA TYR A 441 26.80 -11.73 8.34
C TYR A 441 26.56 -10.55 9.28
N PHE A 442 25.45 -10.55 10.00
CA PHE A 442 25.13 -9.45 10.91
C PHE A 442 26.03 -9.44 12.15
N ARG A 443 26.43 -10.62 12.66
CA ARG A 443 27.39 -10.75 13.76
C ARG A 443 28.74 -10.17 13.41
N ASP A 444 29.24 -10.47 12.21
CA ASP A 444 30.62 -10.19 11.80
C ASP A 444 30.78 -8.84 11.08
N THR A 445 29.66 -8.24 10.61
CA THR A 445 29.66 -6.92 9.94
C THR A 445 29.77 -5.79 10.95
N VAL A 446 30.53 -4.74 10.59
CA VAL A 446 30.59 -3.48 11.34
C VAL A 446 29.51 -2.54 10.78
N PHE A 447 28.56 -2.17 11.62
CA PHE A 447 27.56 -1.14 11.30
C PHE A 447 28.00 0.23 11.85
N ASN A 448 27.60 1.30 11.18
CA ASN A 448 27.82 2.65 11.71
C ASN A 448 27.09 2.81 13.05
N TYR A 449 27.74 3.52 13.98
CA TYR A 449 27.19 3.82 15.30
C TYR A 449 27.11 5.34 15.53
N PRO A 450 25.99 5.88 16.05
CA PRO A 450 24.72 5.20 16.39
C PRO A 450 23.75 5.15 15.18
N THR A 451 23.27 3.98 14.84
CA THR A 451 22.25 3.77 13.80
C THR A 451 21.26 2.69 14.19
N LEU A 452 20.04 2.65 13.58
CA LEU A 452 19.09 1.55 13.75
C LEU A 452 19.57 0.25 13.05
N ALA A 453 20.52 0.33 12.13
CA ALA A 453 21.13 -0.86 11.49
C ALA A 453 21.83 -1.76 12.51
N GLU A 454 22.29 -1.21 13.64
CA GLU A 454 22.87 -1.97 14.76
C GLU A 454 21.90 -3.02 15.33
N ALA A 455 20.58 -2.81 15.17
CA ALA A 455 19.57 -3.78 15.57
C ALA A 455 19.81 -5.16 14.99
N TYR A 456 20.29 -5.24 13.75
CA TYR A 456 20.60 -6.52 13.10
C TYR A 456 21.70 -7.30 13.84
N LYS A 457 22.75 -6.62 14.28
CA LYS A 457 23.85 -7.24 15.03
C LYS A 457 23.37 -7.74 16.39
N VAL A 458 22.64 -6.90 17.11
CA VAL A 458 22.13 -7.25 18.45
C VAL A 458 21.15 -8.43 18.35
N ALA A 459 20.22 -8.41 17.38
CA ALA A 459 19.30 -9.51 17.16
C ALA A 459 20.02 -10.82 16.75
N ALA A 460 21.05 -10.73 15.90
CA ALA A 460 21.82 -11.92 15.53
C ALA A 460 22.56 -12.52 16.74
N LEU A 461 23.16 -11.69 17.59
CA LEU A 461 23.81 -12.15 18.81
C LEU A 461 22.82 -12.73 19.82
N ASP A 462 21.64 -12.11 19.99
CA ASP A 462 20.57 -12.64 20.83
C ASP A 462 20.12 -14.03 20.38
N GLY A 463 19.90 -14.22 19.07
CA GLY A 463 19.52 -15.52 18.51
C GLY A 463 20.62 -16.58 18.67
N LEU A 464 21.89 -16.23 18.38
CA LEU A 464 23.02 -17.15 18.54
C LEU A 464 23.24 -17.59 19.99
N ASN A 465 22.92 -16.74 20.96
CA ASN A 465 23.05 -17.08 22.39
C ASN A 465 22.03 -18.14 22.87
N LYS A 466 21.02 -18.45 22.06
CA LYS A 466 19.98 -19.45 22.36
C LYS A 466 20.32 -20.85 21.83
N LEU A 467 21.35 -20.94 20.98
CA LEU A 467 21.86 -22.21 20.42
C LEU A 467 22.92 -22.82 21.31
#